data_6e30d88215c27bcbd560612e78668e2b
#
_entry.id   6e30d88215c27bcbd560612e78668e2b
#
_cell.length_a   1.000
_cell.length_b   1.000
_cell.length_c   1.000
_cell.angle_alpha   90.00
_cell.angle_beta   90.00
_cell.angle_gamma   90.00
#
_symmetry.space_group_name_H-M   'P 1'
#
loop_
_entity.id
_entity.type
_entity.pdbx_description
1 polymer ?
#
loop_
_entity_poly.entity_id
_entity_poly.type
_entity_poly.pdbx_seq_one_letter_code
_entity_poly.pdbx_strand_id
1 'polypeptide(L)' 'MKIDEINNRISELETSIEILKAIRQDFVENNKEEIFIKALNDGINYTTQRLDKYKTTEWIMAID' A
#
# COMPACT_ATOMS: atom_id res chain seq x y z
N MET A 1 -11.15 14.46 9.76
CA MET A 1 -9.73 14.30 9.43
C MET A 1 -9.32 15.43 8.48
N LYS A 2 -8.21 16.10 8.75
CA LYS A 2 -7.73 17.19 7.91
C LYS A 2 -7.06 16.63 6.65
N ILE A 3 -7.09 17.40 5.57
CA ILE A 3 -6.54 16.95 4.29
C ILE A 3 -5.03 16.66 4.39
N ASP A 4 -4.29 17.40 5.21
CA ASP A 4 -2.86 17.14 5.42
C ASP A 4 -2.61 15.78 6.06
N GLU A 5 -3.47 15.37 7.01
CA GLU A 5 -3.38 14.06 7.64
C GLU A 5 -3.67 12.95 6.63
N ILE A 6 -4.64 13.17 5.75
CA ILE A 6 -4.98 12.23 4.69
C ILE A 6 -3.82 12.09 3.73
N ASN A 7 -3.21 13.20 3.31
CA ASN A 7 -2.05 13.18 2.42
C ASN A 7 -0.87 12.45 3.05
N ASN A 8 -0.64 12.64 4.35
CA ASN A 8 0.42 11.93 5.06
C ASN A 8 0.16 10.43 5.09
N ARG A 9 -1.08 10.01 5.32
CA ARG A 9 -1.46 8.59 5.29
C ARG A 9 -1.28 7.98 3.91
N ILE A 10 -1.66 8.71 2.86
CA ILE A 10 -1.46 8.27 1.49
C ILE A 10 0.02 8.04 1.22
N SER A 11 0.87 8.98 1.61
CA SER A 11 2.32 8.87 1.43
C SER A 11 2.90 7.66 2.18
N GLU A 12 2.48 7.45 3.44
CA GLU A 12 2.90 6.30 4.23
C GLU A 12 2.49 4.98 3.56
N LEU A 13 1.26 4.90 3.06
CA LEU A 13 0.75 3.69 2.40
C LEU A 13 1.47 3.43 1.08
N GLU A 14 1.74 4.46 0.30
CA GLU A 14 2.51 4.33 -0.94
C GLU A 14 3.92 3.80 -0.66
N THR A 15 4.58 4.33 0.38
CA THR A 15 5.90 3.86 0.80
C THR A 15 5.85 2.40 1.25
N SER A 16 4.84 2.03 2.04
CA SER A 16 4.66 0.65 2.49
C SER A 16 4.48 -0.32 1.31
N ILE A 17 3.70 0.07 0.31
CA ILE A 17 3.50 -0.74 -0.90
C ILE A 17 4.82 -0.94 -1.63
N GLU A 18 5.63 0.12 -1.79
CA GLU A 18 6.93 0.02 -2.45
C GLU A 18 7.88 -0.93 -1.71
N ILE A 19 7.91 -0.85 -0.38
CA ILE A 19 8.71 -1.75 0.45
C ILE A 19 8.26 -3.20 0.28
N LEU A 20 6.95 -3.44 0.35
CA LEU A 20 6.41 -4.79 0.19
C LEU A 20 6.71 -5.38 -1.19
N LYS A 21 6.61 -4.56 -2.23
CA LYS A 21 6.95 -5.00 -3.59
C LYS A 21 8.43 -5.33 -3.73
N ALA A 22 9.30 -4.56 -3.10
CA ALA A 22 10.74 -4.83 -3.10
C ALA A 22 11.07 -6.14 -2.39
N ILE A 23 10.45 -6.38 -1.25
CA ILE A 23 10.62 -7.63 -0.50
C ILE A 23 10.10 -8.82 -1.32
N ARG A 24 8.93 -8.66 -1.95
CA ARG A 24 8.36 -9.71 -2.81
C ARG A 24 9.31 -10.06 -3.95
N GLN A 25 9.88 -9.06 -4.61
CA GLN A 25 10.83 -9.27 -5.71
C GLN A 25 12.07 -10.04 -5.23
N ASP A 26 12.59 -9.67 -4.08
CA ASP A 26 13.72 -10.37 -3.46
C ASP A 26 13.38 -11.82 -3.18
N PHE A 27 12.21 -12.10 -2.64
CA PHE A 27 11.76 -13.46 -2.35
C PHE A 27 11.61 -14.29 -3.62
N VAL A 28 11.07 -13.71 -4.69
CA VAL A 28 10.94 -14.39 -5.97
C VAL A 28 12.32 -14.72 -6.53
N GLU A 29 13.24 -13.77 -6.52
CA GLU A 29 14.60 -13.96 -7.06
C GLU A 29 15.40 -15.01 -6.29
N ASN A 30 15.15 -15.11 -4.97
CA ASN A 30 15.86 -16.05 -4.12
C ASN A 30 15.12 -17.38 -3.92
N ASN A 31 14.08 -17.64 -4.72
CA ASN A 31 13.31 -18.88 -4.70
C ASN A 31 12.76 -19.23 -3.31
N LYS A 32 12.24 -18.23 -2.60
CA LYS A 32 11.61 -18.46 -1.30
C LYS A 32 10.29 -19.20 -1.48
N GLU A 33 9.83 -19.85 -0.40
CA GLU A 33 8.58 -20.60 -0.44
C GLU A 33 7.39 -19.75 -0.85
N GLU A 34 6.49 -20.33 -1.64
CA GLU A 34 5.30 -19.63 -2.15
C GLU A 34 4.44 -19.04 -1.06
N ILE A 35 4.40 -19.65 0.13
CA ILE A 35 3.57 -19.15 1.22
C ILE A 35 3.99 -17.75 1.64
N PHE A 36 5.30 -17.45 1.62
CA PHE A 36 5.79 -16.10 1.94
C PHE A 36 5.45 -15.10 0.85
N ILE A 37 5.58 -15.52 -0.40
CA ILE A 37 5.24 -14.67 -1.55
C ILE A 37 3.75 -14.36 -1.53
N LYS A 38 2.91 -15.35 -1.24
CA LYS A 38 1.47 -15.16 -1.14
C LYS A 38 1.10 -14.20 -0.01
N ALA A 39 1.75 -14.33 1.15
CA ALA A 39 1.51 -13.42 2.26
C ALA A 39 1.87 -11.98 1.90
N LEU A 40 2.97 -11.78 1.17
CA LEU A 40 3.36 -10.45 0.68
C LEU A 40 2.35 -9.89 -0.33
N ASN A 41 1.86 -10.72 -1.25
CA ASN A 41 0.82 -10.31 -2.19
C ASN A 41 -0.46 -9.90 -1.47
N ASP A 42 -0.87 -10.65 -0.46
CA ASP A 42 -2.06 -10.32 0.34
C ASP A 42 -1.86 -8.98 1.06
N GLY A 43 -0.67 -8.75 1.61
CA GLY A 43 -0.33 -7.48 2.27
C GLY A 43 -0.34 -6.31 1.30
N ILE A 44 0.19 -6.49 0.10
CA ILE A 44 0.17 -5.46 -0.96
C ILE A 44 -1.27 -5.13 -1.33
N ASN A 45 -2.10 -6.15 -1.56
CA ASN A 45 -3.51 -5.96 -1.93
C ASN A 45 -4.28 -5.23 -0.84
N TYR A 46 -4.09 -5.62 0.41
CA TYR A 46 -4.75 -4.98 1.55
C TYR A 46 -4.34 -3.50 1.66
N THR A 47 -3.06 -3.23 1.57
CA THR A 47 -2.54 -1.86 1.66
C THR A 47 -3.02 -1.00 0.49
N THR A 48 -3.07 -1.58 -0.71
CA THR A 48 -3.58 -0.90 -1.90
C THR A 48 -5.05 -0.51 -1.73
N GLN A 49 -5.86 -1.40 -1.18
CA GLN A 49 -7.28 -1.10 -0.92
C GLN A 49 -7.44 0.04 0.08
N ARG A 50 -6.60 0.06 1.12
CA ARG A 50 -6.62 1.16 2.08
C ARG A 50 -6.20 2.48 1.44
N LEU A 51 -5.18 2.44 0.60
CA LEU A 51 -4.72 3.61 -0.15
C LEU A 51 -5.84 4.18 -1.02
N ASP A 52 -6.56 3.33 -1.74
CA ASP A 52 -7.67 3.76 -2.59
C ASP A 52 -8.76 4.45 -1.78
N LYS A 53 -9.05 3.96 -0.58
CA LYS A 53 -10.02 4.59 0.32
C LYS A 53 -9.59 6.01 0.70
N TYR A 54 -8.33 6.20 1.05
CA TYR A 54 -7.82 7.52 1.43
C TYR A 54 -7.80 8.46 0.24
N LYS A 55 -7.44 7.98 -0.94
CA LYS A 55 -7.46 8.81 -2.15
C LYS A 55 -8.88 9.27 -2.50
N THR A 56 -9.87 8.40 -2.35
CA THR A 56 -11.27 8.74 -2.56
C THR A 56 -11.72 9.81 -1.55
N THR A 57 -11.34 9.68 -0.29
CA THR A 57 -11.67 10.64 0.75
C THR A 57 -11.02 11.99 0.46
N GLU A 58 -9.76 12.01 0.05
CA GLU A 58 -9.05 13.24 -0.32
C GLU A 58 -9.77 13.95 -1.46
N TRP A 59 -10.19 13.21 -2.48
CA TRP A 59 -10.89 13.74 -3.63
C TRP A 59 -12.23 14.38 -3.23
N ILE A 60 -12.99 13.71 -2.36
CA ILE A 60 -14.26 14.23 -1.86
C ILE A 60 -14.07 15.54 -1.08
N MET A 61 -13.05 15.59 -0.23
CA MET A 61 -12.73 16.78 0.55
C MET A 61 -12.27 17.94 -0.33
N ALA A 62 -11.58 17.63 -1.42
CA ALA A 62 -11.10 18.65 -2.35
C ALA A 62 -12.25 19.31 -3.14
N ILE A 63 -13.36 18.61 -3.32
CA ILE A 63 -14.53 19.13 -4.02
C ILE A 63 -15.32 20.09 -3.13
N ASP A 64 -15.40 19.84 -1.86
CA ASP A 64 -16.11 20.67 -0.91
C ASP A 64 -15.38 22.00 -0.68
#